data_2e11a2bb840c07dd9ef196b2f024022b
#
_entry.id   2e11a2bb840c07dd9ef196b2f024022b
#
_cell.length_a   1.000
_cell.length_b   1.000
_cell.length_c   1.000
_cell.angle_alpha   90.00
_cell.angle_beta   90.00
_cell.angle_gamma   90.00
#
_symmetry.space_group_name_H-M   'P 1'
#
loop_
_entity.id
_entity.type
_entity.pdbx_description
1 polymer ?
#
loop_
_entity_poly.entity_id
_entity_poly.type
_entity_poly.pdbx_seq_one_letter_code
_entity_poly.pdbx_strand_id
1 'polypeptide(L)'
;MRTAEAGVVSASEAKTLFSCLQTFPALVLAVSGGPDSTALMLLAARWRDSLGTKPKLVAVTVDHGLRKESRREALAVARLARKLKIAHRTLRWNGRKPATGLQEAARAARYRLLGDAARKAGAAHIVTAHTLDDQAETVLIRMTRGSGVTGLGAMARLAPLPSGADGAITLVRPLLDIPKSRLIATLRAAKIPYADDPSNRDPRFTRVRLRTLMGALAQEGLDARRLAQLARRLKRAEAAIEAAVDRAMAELTADLPSGALTLEARRFDELPAEIALRLLGRAVARAGDEGPVELGKLEALKSALEVAQNTDDRRFRRTLAGAAVSMRGHQLVVERAPPRRRSLLTKGRPRRARHGKTR
;
A
#
# COMPACT_ATOMS: atom_id res chain seq x y z
N MET A 1 20.10 20.60 -22.25
CA MET A 1 18.67 20.39 -22.57
C MET A 1 17.83 21.35 -21.74
N ARG A 2 17.06 22.24 -22.40
CA ARG A 2 16.13 23.16 -21.71
C ARG A 2 15.14 22.34 -20.92
N THR A 3 15.07 22.53 -19.58
CA THR A 3 13.97 22.09 -18.75
C THR A 3 12.71 22.72 -19.35
N ALA A 4 11.89 21.92 -20.05
CA ALA A 4 10.58 22.36 -20.51
C ALA A 4 9.88 22.94 -19.29
N GLU A 5 9.54 24.24 -19.32
CA GLU A 5 8.76 24.90 -18.26
C GLU A 5 7.54 24.05 -18.01
N ALA A 6 7.45 23.51 -16.80
CA ALA A 6 6.36 22.63 -16.45
C ALA A 6 5.08 23.46 -16.45
N GLY A 7 4.26 23.30 -17.49
CA GLY A 7 3.00 24.03 -17.63
C GLY A 7 2.09 23.84 -16.42
N VAL A 8 1.30 24.86 -16.08
CA VAL A 8 0.29 24.76 -15.00
C VAL A 8 -0.75 23.68 -15.31
N VAL A 9 -1.35 23.10 -14.29
CA VAL A 9 -2.52 22.23 -14.46
C VAL A 9 -3.73 23.11 -14.79
N SER A 10 -4.28 22.96 -15.99
CA SER A 10 -5.41 23.77 -16.47
C SER A 10 -6.73 23.39 -15.78
N ALA A 11 -7.74 24.25 -15.90
CA ALA A 11 -9.08 23.97 -15.37
C ALA A 11 -9.74 22.75 -16.07
N SER A 12 -9.54 22.59 -17.38
CA SER A 12 -10.04 21.45 -18.14
C SER A 12 -9.38 20.15 -17.68
N GLU A 13 -8.06 20.18 -17.51
CA GLU A 13 -7.30 19.03 -17.01
C GLU A 13 -7.73 18.66 -15.58
N ALA A 14 -7.91 19.64 -14.69
CA ALA A 14 -8.45 19.40 -13.35
C ALA A 14 -9.83 18.74 -13.41
N LYS A 15 -10.72 19.18 -14.30
CA LYS A 15 -12.04 18.56 -14.50
C LYS A 15 -11.92 17.07 -14.87
N THR A 16 -11.00 16.73 -15.75
CA THR A 16 -10.73 15.33 -16.14
C THR A 16 -10.15 14.52 -14.97
N LEU A 17 -9.19 15.07 -14.21
CA LEU A 17 -8.55 14.40 -13.08
C LEU A 17 -9.52 14.01 -11.98
N PHE A 18 -10.55 14.81 -11.75
CA PHE A 18 -11.56 14.60 -10.71
C PHE A 18 -12.90 14.05 -11.24
N SER A 19 -13.02 13.73 -12.53
CA SER A 19 -14.28 13.32 -13.17
C SER A 19 -14.97 12.14 -12.48
N CYS A 20 -14.20 11.14 -12.03
CA CYS A 20 -14.73 9.97 -11.31
C CYS A 20 -15.30 10.29 -9.93
N LEU A 21 -15.15 11.51 -9.43
CA LEU A 21 -15.60 11.94 -8.11
C LEU A 21 -16.87 12.81 -8.14
N GLN A 22 -17.37 13.16 -9.31
CA GLN A 22 -18.49 14.14 -9.44
C GLN A 22 -19.84 13.65 -8.90
N THR A 23 -20.04 12.33 -8.81
CA THR A 23 -21.28 11.71 -8.33
C THR A 23 -21.35 11.58 -6.81
N PHE A 24 -20.25 11.80 -6.10
CA PHE A 24 -20.21 11.62 -4.65
C PHE A 24 -20.58 12.91 -3.92
N PRO A 25 -21.48 12.81 -2.90
CA PRO A 25 -21.99 13.99 -2.20
C PRO A 25 -20.95 14.67 -1.30
N ALA A 26 -19.96 13.91 -0.82
CA ALA A 26 -18.92 14.41 0.08
C ALA A 26 -17.56 13.74 -0.19
N LEU A 27 -16.47 14.51 -0.05
CA LEU A 27 -15.09 14.06 -0.23
C LEU A 27 -14.21 14.61 0.90
N VAL A 28 -13.29 13.76 1.40
CA VAL A 28 -12.24 14.20 2.32
C VAL A 28 -10.94 14.38 1.55
N LEU A 29 -10.32 15.56 1.66
CA LEU A 29 -9.02 15.86 1.10
C LEU A 29 -7.95 15.76 2.19
N ALA A 30 -6.96 14.88 2.03
CA ALA A 30 -5.83 14.77 2.95
C ALA A 30 -4.79 15.86 2.63
N VAL A 31 -4.70 16.89 3.47
CA VAL A 31 -3.86 18.08 3.24
C VAL A 31 -2.84 18.22 4.35
N SER A 32 -1.55 18.07 4.03
CA SER A 32 -0.44 18.24 4.99
C SER A 32 0.15 19.65 5.01
N GLY A 33 -0.16 20.49 4.01
CA GLY A 33 0.42 21.84 3.84
C GLY A 33 1.62 21.87 2.89
N GLY A 34 2.18 20.74 2.51
CA GLY A 34 3.23 20.67 1.48
C GLY A 34 2.68 20.98 0.07
N PRO A 35 3.57 21.16 -0.93
CA PRO A 35 3.18 21.65 -2.25
C PRO A 35 2.11 20.77 -2.92
N ASP A 36 2.28 19.46 -2.91
CA ASP A 36 1.40 18.53 -3.60
C ASP A 36 -0.02 18.55 -3.00
N SER A 37 -0.14 18.49 -1.68
CA SER A 37 -1.43 18.51 -0.99
C SER A 37 -2.13 19.87 -1.03
N THR A 38 -1.36 20.95 -1.07
CA THR A 38 -1.89 22.32 -1.25
C THR A 38 -2.43 22.49 -2.68
N ALA A 39 -1.69 21.97 -3.69
CA ALA A 39 -2.16 21.95 -5.08
C ALA A 39 -3.41 21.09 -5.25
N LEU A 40 -3.47 19.92 -4.62
CA LEU A 40 -4.66 19.07 -4.61
C LEU A 40 -5.88 19.87 -4.11
N MET A 41 -5.75 20.56 -2.98
CA MET A 41 -6.86 21.36 -2.41
C MET A 41 -7.31 22.49 -3.33
N LEU A 42 -6.37 23.20 -3.97
CA LEU A 42 -6.67 24.24 -4.96
C LEU A 42 -7.41 23.67 -6.18
N LEU A 43 -6.88 22.59 -6.76
CA LEU A 43 -7.46 21.96 -7.96
C LEU A 43 -8.84 21.37 -7.66
N ALA A 44 -9.03 20.74 -6.50
CA ALA A 44 -10.32 20.23 -6.06
C ALA A 44 -11.35 21.36 -5.86
N ALA A 45 -10.93 22.52 -5.33
CA ALA A 45 -11.80 23.70 -5.23
C ALA A 45 -12.24 24.22 -6.60
N ARG A 46 -11.29 24.41 -7.52
CA ARG A 46 -11.58 24.85 -8.90
C ARG A 46 -12.50 23.89 -9.63
N TRP A 47 -12.25 22.58 -9.50
CA TRP A 47 -13.11 21.54 -10.06
C TRP A 47 -14.52 21.62 -9.48
N ARG A 48 -14.67 21.62 -8.14
CA ARG A 48 -15.98 21.75 -7.47
C ARG A 48 -16.75 22.98 -7.97
N ASP A 49 -16.07 24.11 -8.08
CA ASP A 49 -16.71 25.39 -8.47
C ASP A 49 -17.15 25.41 -9.93
N SER A 50 -16.61 24.49 -10.77
CA SER A 50 -17.02 24.30 -12.17
C SER A 50 -18.23 23.36 -12.34
N LEU A 51 -18.74 22.75 -11.26
CA LEU A 51 -19.87 21.82 -11.31
C LEU A 51 -21.19 22.52 -10.98
N GLY A 52 -22.28 22.07 -11.60
CA GLY A 52 -23.65 22.49 -11.25
C GLY A 52 -24.03 22.01 -9.86
N THR A 53 -23.94 20.69 -9.60
CA THR A 53 -24.09 20.10 -8.26
C THR A 53 -22.73 19.95 -7.62
N LYS A 54 -22.53 20.59 -6.47
CA LYS A 54 -21.23 20.72 -5.82
C LYS A 54 -21.08 19.74 -4.67
N PRO A 55 -20.11 18.82 -4.73
CA PRO A 55 -19.82 17.94 -3.59
C PRO A 55 -19.29 18.76 -2.39
N LYS A 56 -19.63 18.29 -1.19
CA LYS A 56 -19.02 18.82 0.04
C LYS A 56 -17.57 18.41 0.14
N LEU A 57 -16.65 19.38 0.14
CA LEU A 57 -15.23 19.12 0.38
C LEU A 57 -14.88 19.39 1.84
N VAL A 58 -14.13 18.46 2.46
CA VAL A 58 -13.58 18.61 3.81
C VAL A 58 -12.08 18.38 3.75
N ALA A 59 -11.29 19.42 3.96
CA ALA A 59 -9.83 19.30 4.09
C ALA A 59 -9.47 18.83 5.50
N VAL A 60 -8.63 17.80 5.60
CA VAL A 60 -8.19 17.23 6.87
C VAL A 60 -6.67 17.26 6.93
N THR A 61 -6.13 17.91 7.96
CA THR A 61 -4.71 17.90 8.31
C THR A 61 -4.49 17.00 9.51
N VAL A 62 -3.58 16.03 9.39
CA VAL A 62 -3.18 15.19 10.53
C VAL A 62 -1.89 15.75 11.12
N ASP A 63 -1.98 16.26 12.36
CA ASP A 63 -0.82 16.67 13.15
C ASP A 63 -0.29 15.47 13.94
N HIS A 64 0.90 15.00 13.56
CA HIS A 64 1.56 13.90 14.25
C HIS A 64 2.19 14.31 15.58
N GLY A 65 2.26 15.62 15.87
CA GLY A 65 2.88 16.18 17.09
C GLY A 65 4.37 15.82 17.20
N LEU A 66 5.07 15.66 16.09
CA LEU A 66 6.49 15.33 16.02
C LEU A 66 7.38 16.59 15.89
N ARG A 67 6.81 17.71 15.45
CA ARG A 67 7.51 18.98 15.23
C ARG A 67 6.71 20.16 15.76
N LYS A 68 7.38 21.19 16.22
CA LYS A 68 6.74 22.43 16.74
C LYS A 68 6.03 23.19 15.60
N GLU A 69 6.55 23.12 14.37
CA GLU A 69 6.05 23.81 13.17
C GLU A 69 4.72 23.24 12.66
N SER A 70 4.39 21.99 12.96
CA SER A 70 3.16 21.30 12.49
C SER A 70 1.88 22.11 12.78
N ARG A 71 1.82 22.77 13.94
CA ARG A 71 0.67 23.61 14.31
C ARG A 71 0.55 24.86 13.41
N ARG A 72 1.68 25.48 13.09
CA ARG A 72 1.73 26.68 12.21
C ARG A 72 1.33 26.30 10.78
N GLU A 73 1.81 25.14 10.30
CA GLU A 73 1.46 24.57 8.98
C GLU A 73 -0.04 24.28 8.91
N ALA A 74 -0.62 23.61 9.92
CA ALA A 74 -2.05 23.35 9.97
C ALA A 74 -2.91 24.62 9.97
N LEU A 75 -2.48 25.69 10.66
CA LEU A 75 -3.14 26.99 10.63
C LEU A 75 -3.07 27.66 9.24
N ALA A 76 -1.95 27.49 8.53
CA ALA A 76 -1.83 27.99 7.16
C ALA A 76 -2.78 27.26 6.21
N VAL A 77 -2.88 25.94 6.33
CA VAL A 77 -3.87 25.13 5.60
C VAL A 77 -5.30 25.58 5.92
N ALA A 78 -5.63 25.81 7.20
CA ALA A 78 -6.96 26.27 7.61
C ALA A 78 -7.33 27.62 6.99
N ARG A 79 -6.38 28.56 6.93
CA ARG A 79 -6.59 29.87 6.29
C ARG A 79 -6.83 29.74 4.79
N LEU A 80 -6.07 28.90 4.10
CA LEU A 80 -6.25 28.65 2.67
C LEU A 80 -7.58 27.92 2.39
N ALA A 81 -7.92 26.90 3.18
CA ALA A 81 -9.19 26.19 3.06
C ALA A 81 -10.39 27.14 3.18
N ARG A 82 -10.34 28.09 4.14
CA ARG A 82 -11.37 29.15 4.29
C ARG A 82 -11.49 30.02 3.02
N LYS A 83 -10.35 30.47 2.46
CA LYS A 83 -10.34 31.25 1.19
C LYS A 83 -10.97 30.46 0.04
N LEU A 84 -10.75 29.14 -0.01
CA LEU A 84 -11.29 28.23 -1.02
C LEU A 84 -12.72 27.73 -0.68
N LYS A 85 -13.35 28.23 0.37
CA LYS A 85 -14.67 27.81 0.85
C LYS A 85 -14.76 26.27 1.09
N ILE A 86 -13.70 25.70 1.68
CA ILE A 86 -13.59 24.30 2.05
C ILE A 86 -13.57 24.21 3.59
N ALA A 87 -14.41 23.35 4.16
CA ALA A 87 -14.36 23.05 5.59
C ALA A 87 -13.02 22.43 5.95
N HIS A 88 -12.40 22.82 7.05
CA HIS A 88 -11.11 22.28 7.48
C HIS A 88 -11.17 21.70 8.89
N ARG A 89 -10.47 20.59 9.10
CA ARG A 89 -10.27 19.98 10.42
C ARG A 89 -8.81 19.60 10.61
N THR A 90 -8.24 19.94 11.77
CA THR A 90 -6.94 19.41 12.22
C THR A 90 -7.20 18.28 13.18
N LEU A 91 -6.64 17.10 12.89
CA LEU A 91 -6.72 15.92 13.74
C LEU A 91 -5.34 15.63 14.31
N ARG A 92 -5.25 15.40 15.61
CA ARG A 92 -4.00 15.14 16.28
C ARG A 92 -3.81 13.65 16.57
N TRP A 93 -2.62 13.13 16.26
CA TRP A 93 -2.22 11.81 16.70
C TRP A 93 -1.83 11.85 18.18
N ASN A 94 -2.77 11.45 19.04
CA ASN A 94 -2.59 11.35 20.49
C ASN A 94 -2.04 9.97 20.88
N GLY A 95 -1.44 9.87 22.08
CA GLY A 95 -0.92 8.65 22.66
C GLY A 95 0.59 8.49 22.51
N ARG A 96 1.11 7.41 23.14
CA ARG A 96 2.54 7.07 23.15
C ARG A 96 3.00 6.69 21.74
N LYS A 97 4.12 7.25 21.33
CA LYS A 97 4.73 6.98 20.03
C LYS A 97 5.78 5.88 20.19
N PRO A 98 5.83 4.89 19.27
CA PRO A 98 6.80 3.82 19.37
C PRO A 98 8.22 4.36 19.14
N ALA A 99 9.19 3.76 19.83
CA ALA A 99 10.61 4.10 19.66
C ALA A 99 11.17 3.59 18.31
N THR A 100 10.63 2.47 17.81
CA THR A 100 11.01 1.87 16.51
C THR A 100 9.79 1.82 15.60
N GLY A 101 10.00 1.86 14.28
CA GLY A 101 8.89 1.82 13.31
C GLY A 101 7.98 3.08 13.33
N LEU A 102 8.49 4.22 13.83
CA LEU A 102 7.72 5.45 13.99
C LEU A 102 7.02 5.91 12.69
N GLN A 103 7.66 5.76 11.54
CA GLN A 103 7.08 6.16 10.24
C GLN A 103 5.87 5.30 9.86
N GLU A 104 5.95 3.99 10.08
CA GLU A 104 4.85 3.07 9.83
C GLU A 104 3.67 3.33 10.77
N ALA A 105 3.95 3.51 12.07
CA ALA A 105 2.94 3.86 13.05
C ALA A 105 2.28 5.23 12.76
N ALA A 106 3.06 6.23 12.34
CA ALA A 106 2.54 7.53 11.93
C ALA A 106 1.66 7.41 10.68
N ARG A 107 2.06 6.57 9.71
CA ARG A 107 1.26 6.27 8.52
C ARG A 107 -0.06 5.57 8.88
N ALA A 108 -0.02 4.56 9.73
CA ALA A 108 -1.22 3.87 10.21
C ALA A 108 -2.16 4.81 10.96
N ALA A 109 -1.63 5.62 11.89
CA ALA A 109 -2.40 6.62 12.61
C ALA A 109 -3.04 7.67 11.67
N ARG A 110 -2.31 8.10 10.63
CA ARG A 110 -2.83 9.02 9.61
C ARG A 110 -4.05 8.45 8.89
N TYR A 111 -3.96 7.21 8.41
CA TYR A 111 -5.08 6.61 7.69
C TYR A 111 -6.27 6.33 8.59
N ARG A 112 -6.06 5.90 9.81
CA ARG A 112 -7.13 5.74 10.80
C ARG A 112 -7.86 7.06 11.06
N LEU A 113 -7.13 8.14 11.35
CA LEU A 113 -7.72 9.46 11.61
C LEU A 113 -8.45 10.03 10.37
N LEU A 114 -7.90 9.82 9.18
CA LEU A 114 -8.57 10.20 7.93
C LEU A 114 -9.84 9.40 7.70
N GLY A 115 -9.85 8.09 8.00
CA GLY A 115 -11.02 7.23 7.94
C GLY A 115 -12.12 7.71 8.89
N ASP A 116 -11.76 8.03 10.14
CA ASP A 116 -12.70 8.59 11.14
C ASP A 116 -13.30 9.93 10.65
N ALA A 117 -12.48 10.78 10.03
CA ALA A 117 -12.95 12.04 9.48
C ALA A 117 -13.90 11.83 8.29
N ALA A 118 -13.62 10.84 7.44
CA ALA A 118 -14.47 10.50 6.29
C ALA A 118 -15.84 10.01 6.75
N ARG A 119 -15.88 9.07 7.70
CA ARG A 119 -17.13 8.60 8.32
C ARG A 119 -17.96 9.76 8.91
N LYS A 120 -17.32 10.63 9.69
CA LYS A 120 -17.98 11.81 10.29
C LYS A 120 -18.45 12.85 9.25
N ALA A 121 -17.88 12.85 8.07
CA ALA A 121 -18.27 13.73 6.98
C ALA A 121 -19.33 13.11 6.04
N GLY A 122 -19.66 11.84 6.21
CA GLY A 122 -20.50 11.07 5.28
C GLY A 122 -19.81 10.84 3.93
N ALA A 123 -18.46 10.76 3.92
CA ALA A 123 -17.66 10.61 2.71
C ALA A 123 -17.13 9.18 2.58
N ALA A 124 -17.43 8.53 1.46
CA ALA A 124 -16.87 7.23 1.11
C ALA A 124 -15.45 7.32 0.47
N HIS A 125 -14.98 8.53 0.20
CA HIS A 125 -13.71 8.74 -0.54
C HIS A 125 -12.78 9.71 0.18
N ILE A 126 -11.50 9.30 0.29
CA ILE A 126 -10.39 10.14 0.75
C ILE A 126 -9.47 10.41 -0.42
N VAL A 127 -9.26 11.66 -0.75
CA VAL A 127 -8.43 12.09 -1.87
C VAL A 127 -7.04 12.47 -1.37
N THR A 128 -5.99 11.90 -1.97
CA THR A 128 -4.60 12.13 -1.59
C THR A 128 -3.77 12.64 -2.77
N ALA A 129 -2.73 13.41 -2.48
CA ALA A 129 -1.93 14.15 -3.46
C ALA A 129 -0.69 13.37 -3.94
N HIS A 130 -0.78 12.05 -4.11
CA HIS A 130 0.33 11.30 -4.69
C HIS A 130 0.52 11.66 -6.17
N THR A 131 1.76 11.84 -6.55
CA THR A 131 2.19 12.36 -7.86
C THR A 131 2.86 11.30 -8.73
N LEU A 132 3.23 11.67 -9.96
CA LEU A 132 4.06 10.87 -10.84
C LEU A 132 5.43 10.54 -10.21
N ASP A 133 6.01 11.51 -9.51
CA ASP A 133 7.27 11.33 -8.79
C ASP A 133 7.14 10.28 -7.68
N ASP A 134 6.04 10.30 -6.92
CA ASP A 134 5.75 9.29 -5.89
C ASP A 134 5.56 7.88 -6.48
N GLN A 135 5.00 7.78 -7.70
CA GLN A 135 4.91 6.52 -8.43
C GLN A 135 6.31 5.97 -8.74
N ALA A 136 7.18 6.80 -9.31
CA ALA A 136 8.55 6.42 -9.64
C ALA A 136 9.33 5.98 -8.39
N GLU A 137 9.26 6.77 -7.31
CA GLU A 137 9.87 6.42 -6.03
C GLU A 137 9.36 5.06 -5.51
N THR A 138 8.06 4.82 -5.64
CA THR A 138 7.43 3.56 -5.17
C THR A 138 7.92 2.37 -6.00
N VAL A 139 8.06 2.51 -7.32
CA VAL A 139 8.63 1.47 -8.18
C VAL A 139 10.05 1.14 -7.73
N LEU A 140 10.92 2.14 -7.59
CA LEU A 140 12.31 1.94 -7.17
C LEU A 140 12.42 1.28 -5.79
N ILE A 141 11.64 1.74 -4.79
CA ILE A 141 11.63 1.12 -3.45
C ILE A 141 11.25 -0.35 -3.54
N ARG A 142 10.28 -0.70 -4.39
CA ARG A 142 9.81 -2.08 -4.53
C ARG A 142 10.79 -2.94 -5.31
N MET A 143 11.49 -2.37 -6.31
CA MET A 143 12.58 -3.04 -7.01
C MET A 143 13.72 -3.38 -6.05
N THR A 144 14.16 -2.44 -5.20
CA THR A 144 15.22 -2.71 -4.22
C THR A 144 14.83 -3.74 -3.14
N ARG A 145 13.54 -4.05 -3.01
CA ARG A 145 13.04 -5.09 -2.10
C ARG A 145 12.74 -6.41 -2.78
N GLY A 146 13.06 -6.58 -4.05
CA GLY A 146 12.78 -7.79 -4.80
C GLY A 146 11.29 -8.06 -5.03
N SER A 147 10.47 -7.00 -5.14
CA SER A 147 9.04 -7.19 -5.39
C SER A 147 8.77 -7.75 -6.79
N GLY A 148 7.87 -8.73 -6.88
CA GLY A 148 7.37 -9.26 -8.14
C GLY A 148 6.42 -8.31 -8.88
N VAL A 149 5.75 -8.84 -9.93
CA VAL A 149 4.86 -8.08 -10.85
C VAL A 149 3.82 -7.25 -10.09
N THR A 150 3.13 -7.84 -9.12
CA THR A 150 2.12 -7.18 -8.27
C THR A 150 2.69 -5.95 -7.55
N GLY A 151 3.84 -6.12 -6.95
CA GLY A 151 4.51 -5.03 -6.25
C GLY A 151 4.92 -3.90 -7.18
N LEU A 152 5.56 -4.22 -8.30
CA LEU A 152 6.08 -3.25 -9.26
C LEU A 152 4.97 -2.47 -9.99
N GLY A 153 3.71 -2.93 -9.97
CA GLY A 153 2.56 -2.16 -10.43
C GLY A 153 2.33 -0.85 -9.66
N ALA A 154 3.12 -0.57 -8.62
CA ALA A 154 3.13 0.63 -7.78
C ALA A 154 1.73 0.99 -7.20
N MET A 155 1.38 2.28 -7.11
CA MET A 155 0.11 2.70 -6.51
C MET A 155 -1.04 2.66 -7.52
N ALA A 156 -2.21 2.19 -7.08
CA ALA A 156 -3.44 2.30 -7.85
C ALA A 156 -4.06 3.69 -7.68
N ARG A 157 -4.79 4.17 -8.71
CA ARG A 157 -5.59 5.40 -8.63
C ARG A 157 -6.68 5.28 -7.57
N LEU A 158 -7.31 4.12 -7.49
CA LEU A 158 -8.30 3.75 -6.46
C LEU A 158 -7.72 2.59 -5.64
N ALA A 159 -7.85 2.64 -4.33
CA ALA A 159 -7.44 1.56 -3.44
C ALA A 159 -8.26 1.60 -2.14
N PRO A 160 -8.49 0.46 -1.48
CA PRO A 160 -9.09 0.45 -0.15
C PRO A 160 -8.21 1.22 0.84
N LEU A 161 -8.82 1.74 1.90
CA LEU A 161 -8.10 2.41 2.98
C LEU A 161 -7.26 1.38 3.76
N PRO A 162 -5.92 1.57 3.92
CA PRO A 162 -5.04 0.56 4.51
C PRO A 162 -5.33 0.18 5.97
N SER A 163 -6.06 1.00 6.70
CA SER A 163 -6.35 0.81 8.14
C SER A 163 -7.82 0.47 8.42
N GLY A 164 -8.58 0.15 7.39
CA GLY A 164 -10.02 -0.03 7.52
C GLY A 164 -10.41 -1.48 7.76
N ALA A 165 -10.97 -1.78 8.92
CA ALA A 165 -11.80 -2.97 9.12
C ALA A 165 -13.05 -2.97 8.21
N ASP A 166 -13.38 -1.81 7.66
CA ASP A 166 -14.68 -1.57 7.00
C ASP A 166 -14.51 -1.30 5.52
N GLY A 167 -14.04 -2.07 4.67
CA GLY A 167 -13.93 -1.92 3.21
C GLY A 167 -14.69 -0.77 2.48
N ALA A 168 -15.40 0.06 3.24
CA ALA A 168 -16.33 1.11 2.82
C ALA A 168 -15.64 2.40 2.34
N ILE A 169 -14.36 2.64 2.69
CA ILE A 169 -13.67 3.89 2.34
C ILE A 169 -12.59 3.62 1.31
N THR A 170 -12.64 4.36 0.21
CA THR A 170 -11.69 4.29 -0.89
C THR A 170 -10.73 5.47 -0.89
N LEU A 171 -9.42 5.19 -1.01
CA LEU A 171 -8.41 6.19 -1.33
C LEU A 171 -8.40 6.49 -2.81
N VAL A 172 -8.47 7.77 -3.15
CA VAL A 172 -8.39 8.26 -4.53
C VAL A 172 -7.12 9.09 -4.71
N ARG A 173 -6.39 8.85 -5.80
CA ARG A 173 -5.13 9.52 -6.15
C ARG A 173 -5.24 10.14 -7.53
N PRO A 174 -5.90 11.29 -7.68
CA PRO A 174 -6.14 11.88 -9.00
C PRO A 174 -4.85 12.36 -9.67
N LEU A 175 -3.81 12.71 -8.91
CA LEU A 175 -2.60 13.35 -9.39
C LEU A 175 -1.45 12.37 -9.74
N LEU A 176 -1.70 11.06 -9.78
CA LEU A 176 -0.66 10.04 -10.04
C LEU A 176 0.08 10.17 -11.37
N ASP A 177 -0.52 10.86 -12.34
CA ASP A 177 0.10 11.09 -13.65
C ASP A 177 0.64 12.51 -13.80
N ILE A 178 0.54 13.34 -12.76
CA ILE A 178 0.97 14.75 -12.76
C ILE A 178 2.34 14.87 -12.09
N PRO A 179 3.37 15.38 -12.78
CA PRO A 179 4.67 15.68 -12.18
C PRO A 179 4.54 16.74 -11.08
N LYS A 180 5.30 16.58 -10.02
CA LYS A 180 5.36 17.54 -8.90
C LYS A 180 5.71 18.95 -9.35
N SER A 181 6.58 19.10 -10.35
CA SER A 181 6.95 20.39 -10.94
C SER A 181 5.75 21.18 -11.46
N ARG A 182 4.76 20.49 -12.08
CA ARG A 182 3.52 21.12 -12.57
C ARG A 182 2.62 21.60 -11.44
N LEU A 183 2.57 20.86 -10.33
CA LEU A 183 1.82 21.26 -9.14
C LEU A 183 2.43 22.51 -8.51
N ILE A 184 3.75 22.58 -8.41
CA ILE A 184 4.49 23.74 -7.93
C ILE A 184 4.25 24.95 -8.86
N ALA A 185 4.33 24.77 -10.19
CA ALA A 185 4.03 25.82 -11.17
C ALA A 185 2.59 26.35 -11.01
N THR A 186 1.63 25.44 -10.78
CA THR A 186 0.22 25.80 -10.55
C THR A 186 0.03 26.65 -9.30
N LEU A 187 0.72 26.33 -8.19
CA LEU A 187 0.68 27.11 -6.96
C LEU A 187 1.35 28.47 -7.11
N ARG A 188 2.49 28.54 -7.82
CA ARG A 188 3.21 29.78 -8.11
C ARG A 188 2.35 30.73 -8.95
N ALA A 189 1.73 30.21 -10.01
CA ALA A 189 0.82 30.99 -10.85
C ALA A 189 -0.40 31.51 -10.07
N ALA A 190 -0.89 30.76 -9.09
CA ALA A 190 -1.97 31.16 -8.20
C ALA A 190 -1.51 32.03 -7.01
N LYS A 191 -0.20 32.29 -6.86
CA LYS A 191 0.41 33.01 -5.72
C LYS A 191 0.03 32.41 -4.36
N ILE A 192 -0.04 31.07 -4.29
CA ILE A 192 -0.39 30.33 -3.07
C ILE A 192 0.89 29.80 -2.41
N PRO A 193 1.19 30.23 -1.17
CA PRO A 193 2.32 29.69 -0.42
C PRO A 193 2.03 28.26 0.08
N TYR A 194 3.09 27.49 0.26
CA TYR A 194 3.06 26.12 0.82
C TYR A 194 4.24 25.91 1.76
N ALA A 195 4.14 24.92 2.65
CA ALA A 195 5.22 24.55 3.56
C ALA A 195 6.29 23.73 2.83
N ASP A 196 7.56 24.04 3.09
CA ASP A 196 8.71 23.21 2.70
C ASP A 196 9.27 22.52 3.95
N ASP A 197 8.97 21.23 4.11
CA ASP A 197 9.40 20.44 5.25
C ASP A 197 10.87 20.03 5.10
N PRO A 198 11.77 20.45 6.00
CA PRO A 198 13.19 20.07 5.97
C PRO A 198 13.42 18.56 5.96
N SER A 199 12.52 17.78 6.57
CA SER A 199 12.62 16.31 6.58
C SER A 199 12.54 15.68 5.17
N ASN A 200 12.01 16.41 4.19
CA ASN A 200 12.00 15.98 2.78
C ASN A 200 13.40 15.95 2.14
N ARG A 201 14.41 16.48 2.82
CA ARG A 201 15.83 16.52 2.38
C ARG A 201 16.73 15.64 3.25
N ASP A 202 16.21 14.99 4.27
CA ASP A 202 16.98 14.18 5.21
C ASP A 202 17.41 12.83 4.57
N PRO A 203 18.72 12.59 4.33
CA PRO A 203 19.22 11.39 3.65
C PRO A 203 19.05 10.10 4.48
N ARG A 204 18.68 10.18 5.74
CA ARG A 204 18.31 9.00 6.55
C ARG A 204 17.11 8.27 5.97
N PHE A 205 16.25 8.97 5.24
CA PHE A 205 15.07 8.38 4.62
C PHE A 205 15.36 7.81 3.23
N THR A 206 15.01 6.55 3.01
CA THR A 206 15.21 5.84 1.72
C THR A 206 14.64 6.61 0.53
N ARG A 207 13.47 7.23 0.67
CA ARG A 207 12.86 8.04 -0.40
C ARG A 207 13.73 9.21 -0.81
N VAL A 208 14.37 9.88 0.14
CA VAL A 208 15.26 11.01 -0.15
C VAL A 208 16.48 10.55 -0.92
N ARG A 209 17.11 9.45 -0.49
CA ARG A 209 18.25 8.86 -1.22
C ARG A 209 17.89 8.43 -2.64
N LEU A 210 16.75 7.78 -2.83
CA LEU A 210 16.29 7.37 -4.16
C LEU A 210 15.95 8.57 -5.05
N ARG A 211 15.41 9.65 -4.47
CA ARG A 211 15.15 10.90 -5.21
C ARG A 211 16.44 11.54 -5.73
N THR A 212 17.53 11.46 -4.97
CA THR A 212 18.86 11.90 -5.43
C THR A 212 19.35 11.04 -6.60
N LEU A 213 19.15 9.71 -6.55
CA LEU A 213 19.51 8.80 -7.63
C LEU A 213 18.67 9.02 -8.91
N MET A 214 17.42 9.48 -8.78
CA MET A 214 16.55 9.74 -9.94
C MET A 214 17.15 10.72 -10.94
N GLY A 215 17.97 11.67 -10.49
CA GLY A 215 18.68 12.61 -11.38
C GLY A 215 19.64 11.90 -12.34
N ALA A 216 20.47 11.01 -11.81
CA ALA A 216 21.39 10.20 -12.60
C ALA A 216 20.65 9.19 -13.51
N LEU A 217 19.64 8.50 -12.97
CA LEU A 217 18.83 7.57 -13.76
C LEU A 217 18.11 8.26 -14.93
N ALA A 218 17.67 9.49 -14.74
CA ALA A 218 17.02 10.27 -15.79
C ALA A 218 18.00 10.66 -16.93
N GLN A 219 19.28 10.87 -16.64
CA GLN A 219 20.33 11.09 -17.66
C GLN A 219 20.48 9.85 -18.56
N GLU A 220 20.37 8.65 -17.97
CA GLU A 220 20.38 7.39 -18.70
C GLU A 220 19.00 7.04 -19.31
N GLY A 221 18.05 7.98 -19.27
CA GLY A 221 16.73 7.83 -19.85
C GLY A 221 15.70 7.15 -18.95
N LEU A 222 16.02 6.77 -17.72
CA LEU A 222 15.08 6.18 -16.76
C LEU A 222 14.48 7.26 -15.86
N ASP A 223 13.59 8.08 -16.44
CA ASP A 223 12.89 9.14 -15.76
C ASP A 223 11.62 8.67 -15.03
N ALA A 224 10.96 9.57 -14.29
CA ALA A 224 9.73 9.27 -13.56
C ALA A 224 8.59 8.82 -14.47
N ARG A 225 8.51 9.33 -15.71
CA ARG A 225 7.47 8.95 -16.70
C ARG A 225 7.66 7.52 -17.16
N ARG A 226 8.89 7.11 -17.44
CA ARG A 226 9.21 5.73 -17.86
C ARG A 226 8.96 4.73 -16.73
N LEU A 227 9.33 5.05 -15.50
CA LEU A 227 9.03 4.21 -14.33
C LEU A 227 7.52 4.08 -14.10
N ALA A 228 6.76 5.16 -14.16
CA ALA A 228 5.31 5.10 -14.06
C ALA A 228 4.67 4.34 -15.25
N GLN A 229 5.25 4.46 -16.45
CA GLN A 229 4.80 3.68 -17.61
C GLN A 229 5.06 2.18 -17.42
N LEU A 230 6.22 1.81 -16.88
CA LEU A 230 6.53 0.42 -16.50
C LEU A 230 5.49 -0.11 -15.51
N ALA A 231 5.23 0.64 -14.43
CA ALA A 231 4.21 0.28 -13.44
C ALA A 231 2.81 0.05 -14.07
N ARG A 232 2.39 0.91 -15.00
CA ARG A 232 1.12 0.74 -15.71
C ARG A 232 1.10 -0.52 -16.60
N ARG A 233 2.22 -0.83 -17.27
CA ARG A 233 2.35 -2.06 -18.08
C ARG A 233 2.26 -3.30 -17.20
N LEU A 234 3.00 -3.32 -16.09
CA LEU A 234 2.98 -4.40 -15.11
C LEU A 234 1.58 -4.59 -14.49
N LYS A 235 0.87 -3.50 -14.23
CA LYS A 235 -0.51 -3.57 -13.73
C LYS A 235 -1.49 -4.21 -14.72
N ARG A 236 -1.30 -3.98 -16.04
CA ARG A 236 -2.12 -4.68 -17.05
C ARG A 236 -1.77 -6.16 -17.14
N ALA A 237 -0.48 -6.50 -17.09
CA ALA A 237 -0.05 -7.89 -17.02
C ALA A 237 -0.60 -8.60 -15.77
N GLU A 238 -0.53 -7.93 -14.62
CA GLU A 238 -1.11 -8.38 -13.36
C GLU A 238 -2.60 -8.72 -13.48
N ALA A 239 -3.39 -7.83 -14.08
CA ALA A 239 -4.83 -8.07 -14.26
C ALA A 239 -5.11 -9.31 -15.13
N ALA A 240 -4.31 -9.57 -16.15
CA ALA A 240 -4.43 -10.77 -16.98
C ALA A 240 -4.06 -12.04 -16.22
N ILE A 241 -2.98 -11.98 -15.43
CA ILE A 241 -2.54 -13.09 -14.56
C ILE A 241 -3.62 -13.40 -13.51
N GLU A 242 -4.14 -12.38 -12.82
CA GLU A 242 -5.18 -12.55 -11.79
C GLU A 242 -6.45 -13.19 -12.39
N ALA A 243 -6.88 -12.78 -13.60
CA ALA A 243 -8.02 -13.39 -14.27
C ALA A 243 -7.76 -14.87 -14.62
N ALA A 244 -6.52 -15.24 -14.95
CA ALA A 244 -6.15 -16.63 -15.18
C ALA A 244 -6.14 -17.44 -13.89
N VAL A 245 -5.66 -16.85 -12.78
CA VAL A 245 -5.68 -17.47 -11.44
C VAL A 245 -7.13 -17.67 -10.97
N ASP A 246 -8.02 -16.68 -11.20
CA ASP A 246 -9.45 -16.79 -10.86
C ASP A 246 -10.09 -17.99 -11.55
N ARG A 247 -9.82 -18.17 -12.86
CA ARG A 247 -10.31 -19.34 -13.61
C ARG A 247 -9.73 -20.64 -13.08
N ALA A 248 -8.41 -20.70 -12.86
CA ALA A 248 -7.77 -21.89 -12.31
C ALA A 248 -8.31 -22.27 -10.93
N MET A 249 -8.56 -21.27 -10.05
CA MET A 249 -9.21 -21.49 -8.77
C MET A 249 -10.60 -22.10 -8.93
N ALA A 250 -11.42 -21.54 -9.80
CA ALA A 250 -12.79 -22.05 -10.02
C ALA A 250 -12.83 -23.46 -10.62
N GLU A 251 -11.89 -23.79 -11.51
CA GLU A 251 -11.87 -25.05 -12.26
C GLU A 251 -11.16 -26.18 -11.52
N LEU A 252 -10.12 -25.88 -10.74
CA LEU A 252 -9.22 -26.89 -10.19
C LEU A 252 -9.40 -27.11 -8.70
N THR A 253 -10.08 -26.21 -7.97
CA THR A 253 -10.19 -26.36 -6.51
C THR A 253 -11.58 -26.82 -6.11
N ALA A 254 -11.61 -27.71 -5.09
CA ALA A 254 -12.84 -28.13 -4.43
C ALA A 254 -12.73 -27.92 -2.92
N ASP A 255 -13.81 -27.45 -2.32
CA ASP A 255 -13.92 -27.32 -0.86
C ASP A 255 -14.34 -28.65 -0.23
N LEU A 256 -13.61 -29.08 0.79
CA LEU A 256 -14.00 -30.23 1.62
C LEU A 256 -14.91 -29.76 2.78
N PRO A 257 -15.77 -30.65 3.31
CA PRO A 257 -16.58 -30.36 4.50
C PRO A 257 -15.75 -29.91 5.73
N SER A 258 -14.49 -30.29 5.80
CA SER A 258 -13.53 -29.89 6.83
C SER A 258 -13.07 -28.43 6.71
N GLY A 259 -13.45 -27.70 5.65
CA GLY A 259 -12.92 -26.38 5.31
C GLY A 259 -11.56 -26.39 4.62
N ALA A 260 -11.00 -27.58 4.36
CA ALA A 260 -9.78 -27.74 3.56
C ALA A 260 -10.10 -27.54 2.07
N LEU A 261 -9.11 -27.07 1.33
CA LEU A 261 -9.18 -26.90 -0.11
C LEU A 261 -8.35 -28.00 -0.77
N THR A 262 -8.92 -28.68 -1.78
CA THR A 262 -8.23 -29.71 -2.54
C THR A 262 -8.13 -29.35 -4.00
N LEU A 263 -7.07 -29.84 -4.64
CA LEU A 263 -6.88 -29.76 -6.09
C LEU A 263 -6.08 -30.95 -6.59
N GLU A 264 -6.31 -31.36 -7.85
CA GLU A 264 -5.60 -32.44 -8.48
C GLU A 264 -4.15 -32.04 -8.77
N ALA A 265 -3.16 -32.77 -8.21
CA ALA A 265 -1.76 -32.43 -8.30
C ALA A 265 -1.25 -32.35 -9.75
N ARG A 266 -1.68 -33.28 -10.62
CA ARG A 266 -1.30 -33.28 -12.03
C ARG A 266 -1.78 -32.02 -12.77
N ARG A 267 -3.04 -31.64 -12.60
CA ARG A 267 -3.60 -30.42 -13.22
C ARG A 267 -2.97 -29.15 -12.67
N PHE A 268 -2.54 -29.18 -11.42
CA PHE A 268 -1.77 -28.08 -10.83
C PHE A 268 -0.40 -27.92 -11.47
N ASP A 269 0.29 -29.04 -11.79
CA ASP A 269 1.61 -29.05 -12.43
C ASP A 269 1.55 -28.61 -13.91
N GLU A 270 0.43 -28.82 -14.57
CA GLU A 270 0.20 -28.39 -15.95
C GLU A 270 -0.02 -26.86 -16.05
N LEU A 271 -0.22 -26.16 -14.93
CA LEU A 271 -0.38 -24.69 -14.93
C LEU A 271 0.93 -23.97 -15.24
N PRO A 272 0.87 -22.82 -15.94
CA PRO A 272 2.01 -21.91 -16.03
C PRO A 272 2.53 -21.55 -14.62
N ALA A 273 3.84 -21.52 -14.44
CA ALA A 273 4.52 -21.40 -13.13
C ALA A 273 3.99 -20.27 -12.23
N GLU A 274 3.72 -19.09 -12.80
CA GLU A 274 3.19 -17.94 -12.06
C GLU A 274 1.73 -18.15 -11.64
N ILE A 275 0.92 -18.82 -12.47
CA ILE A 275 -0.48 -19.14 -12.15
C ILE A 275 -0.52 -20.14 -11.00
N ALA A 276 0.30 -21.20 -11.06
CA ALA A 276 0.42 -22.20 -10.00
C ALA A 276 0.88 -21.57 -8.68
N LEU A 277 1.91 -20.69 -8.72
CA LEU A 277 2.41 -19.99 -7.56
C LEU A 277 1.33 -19.14 -6.87
N ARG A 278 0.57 -18.35 -7.64
CA ARG A 278 -0.50 -17.50 -7.10
C ARG A 278 -1.69 -18.28 -6.62
N LEU A 279 -2.07 -19.35 -7.33
CA LEU A 279 -3.13 -20.25 -6.90
C LEU A 279 -2.79 -20.86 -5.54
N LEU A 280 -1.56 -21.38 -5.39
CA LEU A 280 -1.07 -21.91 -4.12
C LEU A 280 -1.08 -20.83 -3.02
N GLY A 281 -0.61 -19.61 -3.34
CA GLY A 281 -0.62 -18.47 -2.41
C GLY A 281 -2.02 -18.10 -1.93
N ARG A 282 -3.02 -18.09 -2.82
CA ARG A 282 -4.43 -17.84 -2.46
C ARG A 282 -5.01 -18.96 -1.61
N ALA A 283 -4.71 -20.22 -1.93
CA ALA A 283 -5.13 -21.36 -1.15
C ALA A 283 -4.55 -21.30 0.27
N VAL A 284 -3.26 -20.99 0.40
CA VAL A 284 -2.58 -20.80 1.70
C VAL A 284 -3.19 -19.62 2.46
N ALA A 285 -3.41 -18.48 1.82
CA ALA A 285 -4.00 -17.31 2.46
C ALA A 285 -5.45 -17.53 2.92
N ARG A 286 -6.21 -18.39 2.22
CA ARG A 286 -7.59 -18.75 2.59
C ARG A 286 -7.63 -19.70 3.80
N ALA A 287 -6.69 -20.65 3.89
CA ALA A 287 -6.65 -21.65 4.95
C ALA A 287 -5.91 -21.17 6.21
N GLY A 288 -4.94 -20.25 6.06
CA GLY A 288 -4.06 -19.79 7.13
C GLY A 288 -4.58 -18.59 7.91
N ASP A 289 -4.03 -18.36 9.10
CA ASP A 289 -4.42 -17.29 10.01
C ASP A 289 -3.21 -16.55 10.65
N GLU A 290 -1.99 -16.87 10.25
CA GLU A 290 -0.76 -16.26 10.81
C GLU A 290 -0.25 -15.04 10.02
N GLY A 291 -1.13 -14.36 9.26
CA GLY A 291 -0.81 -13.12 8.54
C GLY A 291 -0.51 -13.32 7.05
N PRO A 292 0.06 -12.30 6.38
CA PRO A 292 0.23 -12.32 4.93
C PRO A 292 1.26 -13.36 4.47
N VAL A 293 1.00 -13.96 3.33
CA VAL A 293 1.92 -14.90 2.67
C VAL A 293 3.08 -14.13 2.04
N GLU A 294 4.31 -14.41 2.49
CA GLU A 294 5.53 -13.79 1.95
C GLU A 294 5.95 -14.50 0.65
N LEU A 295 6.22 -13.73 -0.42
CA LEU A 295 6.54 -14.26 -1.74
C LEU A 295 7.69 -15.27 -1.72
N GLY A 296 8.83 -14.93 -1.16
CA GLY A 296 9.99 -15.84 -1.15
C GLY A 296 9.75 -17.15 -0.39
N LYS A 297 8.91 -17.13 0.66
CA LYS A 297 8.50 -18.35 1.37
C LYS A 297 7.54 -19.19 0.55
N LEU A 298 6.67 -18.54 -0.23
CA LEU A 298 5.74 -19.21 -1.13
C LEU A 298 6.48 -19.86 -2.30
N GLU A 299 7.45 -19.17 -2.89
CA GLU A 299 8.34 -19.71 -3.93
C GLU A 299 9.10 -20.95 -3.42
N ALA A 300 9.69 -20.87 -2.23
CA ALA A 300 10.36 -22.00 -1.60
C ALA A 300 9.41 -23.17 -1.30
N LEU A 301 8.16 -22.90 -0.92
CA LEU A 301 7.13 -23.92 -0.71
C LEU A 301 6.77 -24.61 -2.04
N LYS A 302 6.57 -23.82 -3.12
CA LYS A 302 6.26 -24.35 -4.46
C LYS A 302 7.39 -25.21 -4.98
N SER A 303 8.64 -24.74 -4.93
CA SER A 303 9.81 -25.51 -5.37
C SER A 303 9.96 -26.82 -4.59
N ALA A 304 9.73 -26.81 -3.28
CA ALA A 304 9.76 -28.04 -2.49
C ALA A 304 8.62 -29.00 -2.84
N LEU A 305 7.46 -28.51 -3.24
CA LEU A 305 6.35 -29.32 -3.74
C LEU A 305 6.71 -29.97 -5.07
N GLU A 306 7.28 -29.24 -6.02
CA GLU A 306 7.75 -29.74 -7.32
C GLU A 306 8.77 -30.86 -7.16
N VAL A 307 9.73 -30.72 -6.26
CA VAL A 307 10.69 -31.79 -5.93
C VAL A 307 9.97 -33.03 -5.41
N ALA A 308 9.01 -32.86 -4.48
CA ALA A 308 8.28 -33.99 -3.89
C ALA A 308 7.38 -34.71 -4.90
N GLN A 309 6.83 -34.01 -5.90
CA GLN A 309 6.03 -34.60 -6.97
C GLN A 309 6.83 -35.47 -7.93
N ASN A 310 8.12 -35.12 -8.12
CA ASN A 310 9.07 -35.86 -8.96
C ASN A 310 9.78 -37.03 -8.24
N THR A 311 9.45 -37.28 -6.96
CA THR A 311 9.99 -38.42 -6.19
C THR A 311 8.97 -39.54 -6.04
N ASP A 312 9.40 -40.79 -5.96
CA ASP A 312 8.53 -41.96 -5.84
C ASP A 312 7.71 -41.96 -4.54
N ASP A 313 8.21 -41.37 -3.46
CA ASP A 313 7.55 -41.36 -2.14
C ASP A 313 6.44 -40.30 -2.01
N ARG A 314 6.18 -39.50 -2.99
CA ARG A 314 5.09 -38.45 -3.05
C ARG A 314 4.55 -37.96 -1.68
N ARG A 315 5.38 -38.04 -0.62
CA ARG A 315 5.05 -37.55 0.71
C ARG A 315 5.48 -36.08 0.84
N PHE A 316 4.52 -35.22 0.99
CA PHE A 316 4.78 -33.79 1.19
C PHE A 316 3.89 -33.23 2.29
N ARG A 317 4.47 -32.52 3.24
CA ARG A 317 3.74 -31.71 4.19
C ARG A 317 4.63 -30.55 4.65
N ARG A 318 4.19 -29.33 4.41
CA ARG A 318 4.85 -28.10 4.91
C ARG A 318 3.80 -27.09 5.36
N THR A 319 4.21 -26.19 6.25
CA THR A 319 3.33 -25.13 6.76
C THR A 319 3.84 -23.76 6.33
N LEU A 320 2.89 -22.86 6.00
CA LEU A 320 3.16 -21.47 5.65
C LEU A 320 1.97 -20.61 6.08
N ALA A 321 2.24 -19.49 6.77
CA ALA A 321 1.25 -18.51 7.19
C ALA A 321 0.02 -19.11 7.92
N GLY A 322 0.22 -20.17 8.74
CA GLY A 322 -0.87 -20.84 9.46
C GLY A 322 -1.64 -21.87 8.64
N ALA A 323 -1.29 -22.09 7.36
CA ALA A 323 -1.81 -23.18 6.55
C ALA A 323 -0.83 -24.36 6.49
N ALA A 324 -1.35 -25.57 6.35
CA ALA A 324 -0.60 -26.78 6.04
C ALA A 324 -0.90 -27.18 4.59
N VAL A 325 0.13 -27.36 3.79
CA VAL A 325 0.06 -27.88 2.42
C VAL A 325 0.60 -29.31 2.45
N SER A 326 -0.19 -30.27 2.00
CA SER A 326 0.18 -31.68 1.98
C SER A 326 -0.26 -32.36 0.69
N MET A 327 0.46 -33.40 0.31
CA MET A 327 0.07 -34.28 -0.80
C MET A 327 -0.52 -35.56 -0.21
N ARG A 328 -1.70 -35.95 -0.70
CA ARG A 328 -2.43 -37.17 -0.31
C ARG A 328 -2.82 -37.91 -1.60
N GLY A 329 -2.03 -38.89 -1.97
CA GLY A 329 -2.19 -39.58 -3.26
C GLY A 329 -1.96 -38.64 -4.42
N HIS A 330 -2.98 -38.44 -5.27
CA HIS A 330 -2.95 -37.52 -6.42
C HIS A 330 -3.52 -36.14 -6.10
N GLN A 331 -3.86 -35.86 -4.84
CA GLN A 331 -4.45 -34.59 -4.45
C GLN A 331 -3.48 -33.75 -3.63
N LEU A 332 -3.41 -32.48 -3.94
CA LEU A 332 -2.82 -31.44 -3.12
C LEU A 332 -3.92 -30.93 -2.19
N VAL A 333 -3.65 -30.93 -0.87
CA VAL A 333 -4.58 -30.52 0.17
C VAL A 333 -3.99 -29.32 0.91
N VAL A 334 -4.76 -28.24 1.00
CA VAL A 334 -4.43 -27.04 1.76
C VAL A 334 -5.45 -26.88 2.87
N GLU A 335 -5.00 -26.99 4.10
CA GLU A 335 -5.84 -26.94 5.29
C GLU A 335 -5.24 -26.01 6.35
N ARG A 336 -6.00 -25.66 7.38
CA ARG A 336 -5.46 -24.91 8.51
C ARG A 336 -4.40 -25.75 9.22
N ALA A 337 -3.25 -25.18 9.52
CA ALA A 337 -2.21 -25.88 10.25
C ALA A 337 -2.66 -26.18 11.69
N PRO A 338 -2.33 -27.36 12.25
CA PRO A 338 -2.60 -27.64 13.64
C PRO A 338 -1.82 -26.65 14.53
N PRO A 339 -2.37 -26.30 15.71
CA PRO A 339 -1.68 -25.39 16.62
C PRO A 339 -0.29 -25.91 16.96
N ARG A 340 0.70 -25.03 16.95
CA ARG A 340 2.08 -25.37 17.32
C ARG A 340 2.08 -25.96 18.72
N ARG A 341 2.58 -27.19 18.89
CA ARG A 341 2.85 -27.75 20.24
C ARG A 341 3.81 -26.79 20.93
N ARG A 342 3.36 -26.08 21.96
CA ARG A 342 4.26 -25.35 22.86
C ARG A 342 5.26 -26.37 23.39
N SER A 343 6.51 -26.25 23.02
CA SER A 343 7.62 -26.93 23.67
C SER A 343 7.57 -26.53 25.14
N LEU A 344 7.15 -27.44 26.00
CA LEU A 344 7.33 -27.32 27.42
C LEU A 344 8.84 -27.40 27.65
N LEU A 345 9.52 -26.26 27.61
CA LEU A 345 10.84 -26.13 28.18
C LEU A 345 10.72 -26.56 29.65
N THR A 346 11.13 -27.77 29.93
CA THR A 346 11.29 -28.29 31.27
C THR A 346 12.11 -27.32 32.07
N LYS A 347 11.43 -26.60 32.99
CA LYS A 347 12.09 -25.84 34.05
C LYS A 347 13.09 -26.76 34.71
N GLY A 348 14.38 -26.39 34.61
CA GLY A 348 15.48 -27.14 35.18
C GLY A 348 15.22 -27.44 36.64
N ARG A 349 15.47 -28.73 37.02
CA ARG A 349 15.53 -29.21 38.41
C ARG A 349 16.44 -28.29 39.21
N PRO A 350 16.03 -27.83 40.42
CA PRO A 350 16.91 -27.09 41.30
C PRO A 350 18.09 -28.00 41.73
N ARG A 351 19.31 -27.51 41.52
CA ARG A 351 20.52 -28.15 42.06
C ARG A 351 20.43 -28.22 43.58
N ARG A 352 20.37 -29.45 44.13
CA ARG A 352 20.53 -29.68 45.57
C ARG A 352 21.91 -29.21 46.01
N ALA A 353 21.93 -28.25 46.94
CA ALA A 353 23.13 -27.81 47.63
C ALA A 353 23.70 -28.96 48.46
N ARG A 354 24.93 -29.39 48.19
CA ARG A 354 25.70 -30.27 49.09
C ARG A 354 26.20 -29.44 50.24
N HIS A 355 25.71 -29.75 51.42
CA HIS A 355 26.32 -29.31 52.69
C HIS A 355 27.64 -30.06 52.84
N GLY A 356 28.75 -29.35 52.73
CA GLY A 356 30.05 -29.79 53.20
C GLY A 356 30.14 -29.62 54.73
N LYS A 357 30.32 -30.70 55.43
CA LYS A 357 30.75 -30.69 56.83
C LYS A 357 32.25 -30.45 56.87
N THR A 358 32.63 -29.37 57.51
CA THR A 358 34.02 -29.12 57.97
C THR A 358 34.29 -29.82 59.28
N ARG A 359 35.45 -30.35 59.34
CA ARG A 359 36.23 -30.49 60.58
C ARG A 359 37.32 -29.43 60.53
#